data_61ce73ed147f388baff7172cf65dbe9a
#
_entry.id   61ce73ed147f388baff7172cf65dbe9a
#
_cell.length_a   1.000
_cell.length_b   1.000
_cell.length_c   1.000
_cell.angle_alpha   90.00
_cell.angle_beta   90.00
_cell.angle_gamma   90.00
#
_symmetry.space_group_name_H-M   'P 1'
#
loop_
_entity.id
_entity.type
_entity.pdbx_description
1 polymer ?
#
loop_
_entity_poly.entity_id
_entity_poly.type
_entity_poly.pdbx_seq_one_letter_code
_entity_poly.pdbx_strand_id
1 'polypeptide(L)'
;EKNGLVSLETILAIPEKYAIGKRPLSLLLGWGEQTFSRYCDGDMPTKQYSDTLKKICDDPCYYAEILEKNKGNFRATASYERSKRAVEALLANIVSTKTKIDAIIEYLLSQCEDITPLALQKALYYIQGFYYAFYNTFLFSEDCEAWVHGPVYRDIYFRYRDYRFDPIEGNREFDDSVFS
;
A
#
# COMPACT_ATOMS: atom_id res chain seq x y z
N GLU A 1 -16.00 10.06 -8.63
CA GLU A 1 -16.13 9.71 -7.18
C GLU A 1 -17.31 10.40 -6.49
N LYS A 2 -18.51 10.41 -7.10
CA LYS A 2 -19.65 11.18 -6.54
C LYS A 2 -20.27 10.59 -5.27
N ASN A 3 -19.93 9.35 -4.85
CA ASN A 3 -20.54 8.70 -3.66
C ASN A 3 -19.56 7.90 -2.81
N GLY A 4 -18.25 8.15 -2.86
CA GLY A 4 -17.27 7.39 -2.09
C GLY A 4 -17.09 5.91 -2.52
N LEU A 5 -17.70 5.50 -3.63
CA LEU A 5 -17.54 4.16 -4.20
C LEU A 5 -16.32 4.10 -5.13
N VAL A 6 -15.81 2.88 -5.35
CA VAL A 6 -14.71 2.60 -6.28
C VAL A 6 -15.12 2.98 -7.71
N SER A 7 -14.19 3.58 -8.47
CA SER A 7 -14.42 3.93 -9.87
C SER A 7 -14.41 2.69 -10.78
N LEU A 8 -15.09 2.77 -11.92
CA LEU A 8 -15.05 1.70 -12.93
C LEU A 8 -13.63 1.47 -13.45
N GLU A 9 -12.87 2.54 -13.63
CA GLU A 9 -11.47 2.48 -14.04
C GLU A 9 -10.62 1.66 -13.05
N THR A 10 -10.77 1.92 -11.75
CA THR A 10 -10.11 1.13 -10.69
C THR A 10 -10.52 -0.34 -10.74
N ILE A 11 -11.81 -0.63 -10.94
CA ILE A 11 -12.32 -2.01 -11.05
C ILE A 11 -11.66 -2.73 -12.23
N LEU A 12 -11.58 -2.08 -13.39
CA LEU A 12 -11.01 -2.67 -14.61
C LEU A 12 -9.49 -2.85 -14.53
N ALA A 13 -8.79 -2.07 -13.72
CA ALA A 13 -7.34 -2.19 -13.53
C ALA A 13 -6.93 -3.42 -12.70
N ILE A 14 -7.78 -3.90 -11.78
CA ILE A 14 -7.44 -5.01 -10.86
C ILE A 14 -7.05 -6.31 -11.59
N PRO A 15 -7.81 -6.81 -12.59
CA PRO A 15 -7.45 -8.02 -13.31
C PRO A 15 -6.10 -7.94 -14.03
N GLU A 16 -5.76 -6.81 -14.60
CA GLU A 16 -4.47 -6.56 -15.23
C GLU A 16 -3.34 -6.51 -14.21
N LYS A 17 -3.52 -5.72 -13.15
CA LYS A 17 -2.53 -5.54 -12.08
C LYS A 17 -2.08 -6.88 -11.48
N TYR A 18 -2.99 -7.79 -11.24
CA TYR A 18 -2.71 -9.09 -10.59
C TYR A 18 -2.75 -10.29 -11.54
N ALA A 19 -2.80 -10.09 -12.85
CA ALA A 19 -2.87 -11.11 -13.88
C ALA A 19 -3.93 -12.20 -13.58
N ILE A 20 -5.10 -11.80 -13.07
CA ILE A 20 -6.19 -12.66 -12.63
C ILE A 20 -7.44 -12.43 -13.49
N GLY A 21 -8.13 -13.50 -13.87
CA GLY A 21 -9.40 -13.39 -14.59
C GLY A 21 -10.55 -12.92 -13.68
N LYS A 22 -11.58 -12.32 -14.29
CA LYS A 22 -12.76 -11.79 -13.57
C LYS A 22 -13.45 -12.84 -12.67
N ARG A 23 -13.66 -14.05 -13.20
CA ARG A 23 -14.28 -15.16 -12.47
C ARG A 23 -13.38 -15.71 -11.35
N PRO A 24 -12.10 -16.02 -11.56
CA PRO A 24 -11.16 -16.37 -10.48
C PRO A 24 -11.09 -15.32 -9.37
N LEU A 25 -11.11 -14.02 -9.71
CA LEU A 25 -11.11 -12.96 -8.72
C LEU A 25 -12.40 -12.96 -7.87
N SER A 26 -13.57 -13.15 -8.48
CA SER A 26 -14.82 -13.32 -7.72
C SER A 26 -14.73 -14.46 -6.72
N LEU A 27 -14.24 -15.63 -7.15
CA LEU A 27 -14.09 -16.80 -6.28
C LEU A 27 -13.06 -16.57 -5.16
N LEU A 28 -11.94 -15.93 -5.49
CA LEU A 28 -10.91 -15.54 -4.52
C LEU A 28 -11.50 -14.71 -3.38
N LEU A 29 -12.37 -13.76 -3.70
CA LEU A 29 -13.02 -12.88 -2.74
C LEU A 29 -14.20 -13.54 -2.00
N GLY A 30 -14.52 -14.80 -2.30
CA GLY A 30 -15.66 -15.50 -1.76
C GLY A 30 -17.01 -14.99 -2.29
N TRP A 31 -16.99 -14.36 -3.45
CA TRP A 31 -18.18 -13.82 -4.11
C TRP A 31 -18.76 -14.82 -5.12
N GLY A 32 -19.99 -14.56 -5.57
CA GLY A 32 -20.58 -15.32 -6.68
C GLY A 32 -19.75 -15.15 -7.95
N GLU A 33 -19.65 -16.21 -8.77
CA GLU A 33 -18.75 -16.30 -9.95
C GLU A 33 -18.86 -15.13 -10.94
N GLN A 34 -20.04 -14.54 -11.06
CA GLN A 34 -20.34 -13.45 -12.00
C GLN A 34 -20.31 -12.06 -11.36
N THR A 35 -20.11 -11.98 -10.03
CA THR A 35 -20.23 -10.70 -9.29
C THR A 35 -19.25 -9.65 -9.79
N PHE A 36 -17.97 -10.01 -9.91
CA PHE A 36 -16.96 -9.06 -10.40
C PHE A 36 -17.15 -8.70 -11.87
N SER A 37 -17.61 -9.66 -12.71
CA SER A 37 -17.92 -9.39 -14.12
C SER A 37 -18.99 -8.32 -14.26
N ARG A 38 -20.07 -8.39 -13.47
CA ARG A 38 -21.14 -7.39 -13.45
C ARG A 38 -20.63 -5.98 -13.11
N TYR A 39 -19.70 -5.88 -12.18
CA TYR A 39 -19.08 -4.58 -11.84
C TYR A 39 -18.22 -4.04 -12.98
N CYS A 40 -17.50 -4.92 -13.71
CA CYS A 40 -16.80 -4.52 -14.94
C CYS A 40 -17.76 -4.07 -16.06
N ASP A 41 -19.00 -4.56 -16.07
CA ASP A 41 -20.03 -4.21 -17.05
C ASP A 41 -20.84 -2.97 -16.63
N GLY A 42 -20.51 -2.36 -15.48
CA GLY A 42 -21.07 -1.08 -15.02
C GLY A 42 -22.05 -1.16 -13.85
N ASP A 43 -22.31 -2.35 -13.29
CA ASP A 43 -23.10 -2.47 -12.07
C ASP A 43 -22.37 -1.80 -10.89
N MET A 44 -23.10 -1.13 -10.03
CA MET A 44 -22.53 -0.49 -8.85
C MET A 44 -22.31 -1.49 -7.72
N PRO A 45 -21.07 -1.62 -7.17
CA PRO A 45 -20.84 -2.44 -6.01
C PRO A 45 -21.47 -1.83 -4.76
N THR A 46 -21.85 -2.67 -3.80
CA THR A 46 -22.19 -2.23 -2.45
C THR A 46 -20.97 -1.54 -1.81
N LYS A 47 -21.20 -0.73 -0.77
CA LYS A 47 -20.10 -0.06 -0.08
C LYS A 47 -19.03 -1.04 0.41
N GLN A 48 -19.44 -2.16 1.02
CA GLN A 48 -18.53 -3.20 1.50
C GLN A 48 -17.64 -3.78 0.38
N TYR A 49 -18.23 -4.08 -0.78
CA TYR A 49 -17.48 -4.60 -1.93
C TYR A 49 -16.59 -3.53 -2.56
N SER A 50 -17.07 -2.29 -2.61
CA SER A 50 -16.28 -1.15 -3.06
C SER A 50 -15.04 -0.93 -2.19
N ASP A 51 -15.20 -0.96 -0.87
CA ASP A 51 -14.09 -0.77 0.07
C ASP A 51 -13.06 -1.91 -0.06
N THR A 52 -13.52 -3.16 -0.25
CA THR A 52 -12.64 -4.31 -0.54
C THR A 52 -11.87 -4.13 -1.84
N LEU A 53 -12.52 -3.69 -2.92
CA LEU A 53 -11.88 -3.47 -4.21
C LEU A 53 -10.86 -2.34 -4.17
N LYS A 54 -11.17 -1.24 -3.47
CA LYS A 54 -10.22 -0.15 -3.22
C LYS A 54 -8.98 -0.67 -2.49
N LYS A 55 -9.19 -1.39 -1.38
CA LYS A 55 -8.10 -1.92 -0.58
C LYS A 55 -7.22 -2.88 -1.38
N ILE A 56 -7.80 -3.76 -2.19
CA ILE A 56 -7.05 -4.63 -3.09
C ILE A 56 -6.26 -3.83 -4.12
N CYS A 57 -6.86 -2.77 -4.68
CA CYS A 57 -6.19 -1.95 -5.68
C CYS A 57 -5.00 -1.19 -5.09
N ASP A 58 -5.16 -0.65 -3.87
CA ASP A 58 -4.18 0.23 -3.24
C ASP A 58 -3.06 -0.53 -2.52
N ASP A 59 -3.36 -1.74 -2.02
CA ASP A 59 -2.45 -2.52 -1.17
C ASP A 59 -2.16 -3.92 -1.75
N PRO A 60 -1.03 -4.10 -2.47
CA PRO A 60 -0.60 -5.41 -2.97
C PRO A 60 -0.29 -6.43 -1.87
N CYS A 61 0.13 -6.00 -0.66
CA CYS A 61 0.35 -6.91 0.46
C CYS A 61 -0.96 -7.53 0.93
N TYR A 62 -2.00 -6.71 1.07
CA TYR A 62 -3.34 -7.19 1.40
C TYR A 62 -3.89 -8.16 0.36
N TYR A 63 -3.65 -7.89 -0.94
CA TYR A 63 -4.02 -8.84 -1.99
C TYR A 63 -3.27 -10.17 -1.86
N ALA A 64 -1.96 -10.14 -1.58
CA ALA A 64 -1.16 -11.35 -1.37
C ALA A 64 -1.67 -12.20 -0.20
N GLU A 65 -2.05 -11.58 0.91
CA GLU A 65 -2.64 -12.26 2.07
C GLU A 65 -3.96 -12.96 1.72
N ILE A 66 -4.87 -12.27 0.99
CA ILE A 66 -6.14 -12.86 0.53
C ILE A 66 -5.86 -14.02 -0.42
N LEU A 67 -4.90 -13.86 -1.33
CA LEU A 67 -4.54 -14.88 -2.32
C LEU A 67 -4.08 -16.17 -1.64
N GLU A 68 -3.21 -16.09 -0.65
CA GLU A 68 -2.75 -17.26 0.12
C GLU A 68 -3.85 -17.87 0.99
N LYS A 69 -4.60 -17.03 1.72
CA LYS A 69 -5.67 -17.47 2.60
C LYS A 69 -6.77 -18.22 1.85
N ASN A 70 -7.11 -17.76 0.65
CA ASN A 70 -8.25 -18.27 -0.12
C ASN A 70 -7.82 -19.10 -1.35
N LYS A 71 -6.57 -19.60 -1.38
CA LYS A 71 -6.05 -20.42 -2.50
C LYS A 71 -6.93 -21.64 -2.85
N GLY A 72 -7.63 -22.20 -1.85
CA GLY A 72 -8.56 -23.31 -2.05
C GLY A 72 -9.80 -22.97 -2.88
N ASN A 73 -10.11 -21.69 -3.10
CA ASN A 73 -11.27 -21.26 -3.89
C ASN A 73 -11.00 -21.28 -5.41
N PHE A 74 -9.75 -21.44 -5.81
CA PHE A 74 -9.41 -21.54 -7.23
C PHE A 74 -9.78 -22.90 -7.80
N ARG A 75 -10.51 -22.89 -8.92
CA ARG A 75 -10.79 -24.13 -9.68
C ARG A 75 -9.58 -24.64 -10.47
N ALA A 76 -8.67 -23.76 -10.85
CA ALA A 76 -7.48 -24.05 -11.63
C ALA A 76 -6.23 -23.46 -10.96
N THR A 77 -5.29 -24.33 -10.61
CA THR A 77 -4.00 -23.94 -10.01
C THR A 77 -3.22 -22.94 -10.87
N ALA A 78 -3.35 -23.03 -12.19
CA ALA A 78 -2.68 -22.11 -13.12
C ALA A 78 -3.09 -20.63 -12.94
N SER A 79 -4.35 -20.36 -12.55
CA SER A 79 -4.82 -18.99 -12.28
C SER A 79 -4.22 -18.43 -10.98
N TYR A 80 -4.12 -19.27 -9.97
CA TYR A 80 -3.46 -18.93 -8.71
C TYR A 80 -1.97 -18.64 -8.94
N GLU A 81 -1.24 -19.54 -9.57
CA GLU A 81 0.21 -19.39 -9.81
C GLU A 81 0.55 -18.16 -10.65
N ARG A 82 -0.28 -17.84 -11.64
CA ARG A 82 -0.10 -16.64 -12.45
C ARG A 82 -0.30 -15.37 -11.62
N SER A 83 -1.35 -15.31 -10.81
CA SER A 83 -1.64 -14.18 -9.95
C SER A 83 -0.60 -14.03 -8.84
N LYS A 84 -0.13 -15.15 -8.29
CA LYS A 84 0.94 -15.15 -7.28
C LYS A 84 2.22 -14.54 -7.83
N ARG A 85 2.68 -14.97 -9.02
CA ARG A 85 3.85 -14.36 -9.69
C ARG A 85 3.68 -12.87 -9.96
N ALA A 86 2.47 -12.43 -10.34
CA ALA A 86 2.21 -11.03 -10.61
C ALA A 86 2.33 -10.19 -9.33
N VAL A 87 1.73 -10.64 -8.21
CA VAL A 87 1.83 -9.90 -6.96
C VAL A 87 3.24 -9.95 -6.36
N GLU A 88 3.95 -11.07 -6.47
CA GLU A 88 5.35 -11.17 -6.04
C GLU A 88 6.26 -10.20 -6.82
N ALA A 89 6.05 -10.06 -8.13
CA ALA A 89 6.78 -9.11 -8.96
C ALA A 89 6.47 -7.65 -8.57
N LEU A 90 5.21 -7.34 -8.24
CA LEU A 90 4.81 -6.02 -7.74
C LEU A 90 5.48 -5.71 -6.38
N LEU A 91 5.48 -6.67 -5.46
CA LEU A 91 6.11 -6.52 -4.15
C LEU A 91 7.63 -6.40 -4.27
N ALA A 92 8.27 -7.19 -5.14
CA ALA A 92 9.70 -7.06 -5.41
C ALA A 92 10.06 -5.69 -6.00
N ASN A 93 9.23 -5.13 -6.89
CA ASN A 93 9.43 -3.77 -7.39
C ASN A 93 9.29 -2.71 -6.28
N ILE A 94 8.32 -2.87 -5.38
CA ILE A 94 8.14 -1.98 -4.22
C ILE A 94 9.39 -2.03 -3.33
N VAL A 95 9.93 -3.22 -3.06
CA VAL A 95 11.15 -3.40 -2.26
C VAL A 95 12.40 -2.88 -2.97
N SER A 96 12.51 -3.05 -4.31
CA SER A 96 13.66 -2.56 -5.09
C SER A 96 13.65 -1.04 -5.31
N THR A 97 12.52 -0.37 -5.12
CA THR A 97 12.37 1.08 -5.18
C THR A 97 12.34 1.72 -3.79
N LYS A 98 13.11 1.18 -2.83
CA LYS A 98 13.29 1.89 -1.55
C LYS A 98 13.77 3.30 -1.85
N THR A 99 12.91 4.27 -1.53
CA THR A 99 13.25 5.68 -1.67
C THR A 99 14.14 6.12 -0.51
N LYS A 100 14.80 7.25 -0.64
CA LYS A 100 15.59 7.80 0.49
C LYS A 100 14.73 8.03 1.73
N ILE A 101 13.48 8.43 1.56
CA ILE A 101 12.57 8.62 2.70
C ILE A 101 12.26 7.28 3.39
N ASP A 102 12.15 6.18 2.65
CA ASP A 102 11.94 4.85 3.24
C ASP A 102 13.13 4.39 4.08
N ALA A 103 14.36 4.62 3.60
CA ALA A 103 15.58 4.32 4.36
C ALA A 103 15.65 5.14 5.67
N ILE A 104 15.26 6.41 5.62
CA ILE A 104 15.19 7.27 6.81
C ILE A 104 14.13 6.78 7.80
N ILE A 105 12.95 6.37 7.30
CA ILE A 105 11.90 5.82 8.14
C ILE A 105 12.38 4.56 8.84
N GLU A 106 12.98 3.62 8.13
CA GLU A 106 13.52 2.39 8.72
C GLU A 106 14.59 2.68 9.78
N TYR A 107 15.48 3.62 9.50
CA TYR A 107 16.46 4.08 10.47
C TYR A 107 15.80 4.64 11.73
N LEU A 108 14.83 5.54 11.59
CA LEU A 108 14.09 6.10 12.70
C LEU A 108 13.37 5.03 13.53
N LEU A 109 12.70 4.08 12.86
CA LEU A 109 12.00 2.98 13.52
C LEU A 109 12.97 1.98 14.22
N SER A 110 14.21 1.87 13.73
CA SER A 110 15.23 1.05 14.40
C SER A 110 15.83 1.72 15.64
N GLN A 111 15.89 3.07 15.64
CA GLN A 111 16.51 3.83 16.74
C GLN A 111 15.49 4.28 17.81
N CYS A 112 14.21 4.39 17.47
CA CYS A 112 13.16 4.90 18.34
C CYS A 112 12.10 3.83 18.60
N GLU A 113 11.99 3.38 19.85
CA GLU A 113 11.05 2.30 20.22
C GLU A 113 9.58 2.76 20.31
N ASP A 114 9.34 4.07 20.48
CA ASP A 114 8.05 4.66 20.82
C ASP A 114 7.57 5.71 19.80
N ILE A 115 8.12 5.68 18.57
CA ILE A 115 7.73 6.64 17.54
C ILE A 115 6.30 6.39 17.04
N THR A 116 5.43 7.36 17.24
CA THR A 116 4.04 7.32 16.74
C THR A 116 3.95 7.84 15.31
N PRO A 117 2.86 7.54 14.55
CA PRO A 117 2.68 8.09 13.20
C PRO A 117 2.80 9.60 13.12
N LEU A 118 2.26 10.32 14.10
CA LEU A 118 2.38 11.79 14.15
C LEU A 118 3.82 12.25 14.40
N ALA A 119 4.53 11.58 15.30
CA ALA A 119 5.94 11.89 15.58
C ALA A 119 6.82 11.62 14.36
N LEU A 120 6.57 10.52 13.64
CA LEU A 120 7.27 10.19 12.39
C LEU A 120 7.11 11.28 11.34
N GLN A 121 5.88 11.79 11.11
CA GLN A 121 5.63 12.86 10.15
C GLN A 121 6.45 14.12 10.48
N LYS A 122 6.48 14.50 11.75
CA LYS A 122 7.26 15.66 12.21
C LYS A 122 8.76 15.44 12.08
N ALA A 123 9.26 14.24 12.44
CA ALA A 123 10.67 13.89 12.30
C ALA A 123 11.14 14.00 10.85
N LEU A 124 10.39 13.44 9.89
CA LEU A 124 10.69 13.53 8.46
C LEU A 124 10.74 14.99 7.98
N TYR A 125 9.78 15.81 8.38
CA TYR A 125 9.76 17.22 8.02
C TYR A 125 10.97 17.99 8.56
N TYR A 126 11.34 17.76 9.82
CA TYR A 126 12.52 18.42 10.41
C TYR A 126 13.82 17.92 9.77
N ILE A 127 13.96 16.61 9.50
CA ILE A 127 15.14 16.05 8.82
C ILE A 127 15.30 16.71 7.44
N GLN A 128 14.24 16.80 6.65
CA GLN A 128 14.25 17.45 5.35
C GLN A 128 14.65 18.92 5.47
N GLY A 129 14.04 19.65 6.42
CA GLY A 129 14.33 21.07 6.65
C GLY A 129 15.77 21.32 7.12
N PHE A 130 16.30 20.55 8.05
CA PHE A 130 17.70 20.66 8.47
C PHE A 130 18.66 20.30 7.34
N TYR A 131 18.41 19.23 6.61
CA TYR A 131 19.24 18.85 5.49
C TYR A 131 19.30 19.98 4.44
N TYR A 132 18.15 20.56 4.11
CA TYR A 132 18.09 21.71 3.18
C TYR A 132 18.86 22.91 3.72
N ALA A 133 18.77 23.22 5.01
CA ALA A 133 19.48 24.34 5.61
C ALA A 133 21.03 24.18 5.53
N PHE A 134 21.54 22.95 5.64
CA PHE A 134 22.97 22.68 5.58
C PHE A 134 23.52 22.52 4.15
N TYR A 135 22.74 21.90 3.26
CA TYR A 135 23.23 21.47 1.94
C TYR A 135 22.58 22.22 0.76
N ASN A 136 21.58 23.07 1.03
CA ASN A 136 20.79 23.81 0.03
C ASN A 136 20.20 22.90 -1.07
N THR A 137 19.88 21.66 -0.72
CA THR A 137 19.20 20.68 -1.57
C THR A 137 18.30 19.79 -0.72
N PHE A 138 17.27 19.21 -1.31
CA PHE A 138 16.41 18.28 -0.60
C PHE A 138 17.04 16.89 -0.48
N LEU A 139 16.87 16.25 0.68
CA LEU A 139 17.37 14.91 0.95
C LEU A 139 16.58 13.86 0.15
N PHE A 140 15.27 14.04 0.08
CA PHE A 140 14.34 13.21 -0.67
C PHE A 140 13.35 14.08 -1.45
N SER A 141 12.70 13.51 -2.48
CA SER A 141 11.87 14.23 -3.44
C SER A 141 10.39 14.36 -3.03
N GLU A 142 9.97 13.62 -2.01
CA GLU A 142 8.60 13.59 -1.55
C GLU A 142 8.19 14.91 -0.91
N ASP A 143 7.05 15.46 -1.36
CA ASP A 143 6.47 16.68 -0.81
C ASP A 143 5.48 16.37 0.31
N CYS A 144 5.37 17.30 1.26
CA CYS A 144 4.40 17.23 2.34
C CYS A 144 3.22 18.18 2.10
N GLU A 145 2.03 17.76 2.54
CA GLU A 145 0.81 18.56 2.56
C GLU A 145 0.65 19.27 3.91
N ALA A 146 0.07 20.47 3.90
CA ALA A 146 -0.27 21.21 5.12
C ALA A 146 -1.61 20.74 5.67
N TRP A 147 -1.60 19.90 6.71
CA TRP A 147 -2.80 19.43 7.40
C TRP A 147 -2.99 20.13 8.74
N VAL A 148 -4.16 19.92 9.39
CA VAL A 148 -4.54 20.58 10.65
C VAL A 148 -3.50 20.39 11.77
N HIS A 149 -2.84 19.24 11.82
CA HIS A 149 -1.83 18.91 12.85
C HIS A 149 -0.38 19.13 12.40
N GLY A 150 -0.19 19.76 11.24
CA GLY A 150 1.14 20.06 10.68
C GLY A 150 1.41 19.40 9.34
N PRO A 151 2.68 19.38 8.89
CA PRO A 151 3.07 18.79 7.62
C PRO A 151 2.87 17.26 7.62
N VAL A 152 2.35 16.74 6.52
CA VAL A 152 2.05 15.31 6.34
C VAL A 152 2.55 14.83 4.98
N TYR A 153 3.42 13.86 4.98
CA TYR A 153 3.75 13.05 3.82
C TYR A 153 2.64 12.03 3.64
N ARG A 154 1.77 12.26 2.66
CA ARG A 154 0.50 11.56 2.49
C ARG A 154 0.64 10.03 2.41
N ASP A 155 1.58 9.53 1.60
CA ASP A 155 1.79 8.10 1.42
C ASP A 155 2.27 7.43 2.71
N ILE A 156 3.15 8.12 3.44
CA ILE A 156 3.64 7.67 4.74
C ILE A 156 2.52 7.67 5.78
N TYR A 157 1.63 8.69 5.75
CA TYR A 157 0.46 8.71 6.62
C TYR A 157 -0.44 7.49 6.37
N PHE A 158 -0.78 7.18 5.12
CA PHE A 158 -1.62 6.03 4.81
C PHE A 158 -0.97 4.68 5.17
N ARG A 159 0.35 4.59 5.11
CA ARG A 159 1.12 3.39 5.49
C ARG A 159 1.01 3.10 6.97
N TYR A 160 1.04 4.12 7.83
CA TYR A 160 1.12 3.96 9.29
C TYR A 160 -0.12 4.42 10.06
N ARG A 161 -1.16 4.91 9.43
CA ARG A 161 -2.36 5.47 10.09
C ARG A 161 -3.09 4.49 11.01
N ASP A 162 -2.97 3.19 10.76
CA ASP A 162 -3.68 2.16 11.52
C ASP A 162 -3.11 2.00 12.94
N TYR A 163 -1.87 2.44 13.16
CA TYR A 163 -1.26 2.55 14.51
C TYR A 163 -1.89 3.68 15.35
N ARG A 164 -2.56 4.65 14.74
CA ARG A 164 -3.23 5.78 15.42
C ARG A 164 -2.29 6.55 16.34
N PHE A 165 -2.40 6.33 17.66
CA PHE A 165 -1.58 6.94 18.71
C PHE A 165 -0.54 5.97 19.30
N ASP A 166 -0.59 4.72 18.88
CA ASP A 166 0.34 3.70 19.35
C ASP A 166 1.68 3.80 18.61
N PRO A 167 2.78 3.35 19.23
CA PRO A 167 4.07 3.26 18.56
C PRO A 167 4.03 2.35 17.35
N ILE A 168 4.76 2.74 16.30
CA ILE A 168 4.92 1.92 15.10
C ILE A 168 5.89 0.79 15.41
N GLU A 169 5.46 -0.45 15.18
CA GLU A 169 6.33 -1.61 15.27
C GLU A 169 7.29 -1.60 14.08
N GLY A 170 8.57 -1.40 14.35
CA GLY A 170 9.65 -1.40 13.36
C GLY A 170 10.53 -2.63 13.45
N ASN A 171 11.19 -2.98 12.35
CA ASN A 171 12.28 -3.94 12.37
C ASN A 171 13.51 -3.30 13.04
N ARG A 172 14.03 -3.92 14.09
CA ARG A 172 15.19 -3.41 14.84
C ARG A 172 16.53 -3.67 14.15
N GLU A 173 16.54 -4.49 13.11
CA GLU A 173 17.72 -4.74 12.28
C GLU A 173 17.75 -3.75 11.13
N PHE A 174 18.56 -2.72 11.25
CA PHE A 174 18.80 -1.74 10.19
C PHE A 174 20.19 -2.00 9.56
N ASP A 175 20.24 -2.05 8.23
CA ASP A 175 21.49 -2.17 7.47
C ASP A 175 22.06 -0.79 7.20
N ASP A 176 23.10 -0.40 7.94
CA ASP A 176 23.77 0.91 7.79
C ASP A 176 24.46 1.10 6.42
N SER A 177 24.62 0.05 5.62
CA SER A 177 25.26 0.13 4.29
C SER A 177 24.47 1.00 3.29
N VAL A 178 23.19 1.28 3.57
CA VAL A 178 22.30 2.13 2.76
C VAL A 178 22.76 3.59 2.74
N PHE A 179 23.55 4.04 3.72
CA PHE A 179 24.07 5.41 3.84
C PHE A 179 25.54 5.55 3.42
N SER A 180 26.17 4.52 2.87
CA SER A 180 27.59 4.51 2.46
C SER A 180 27.80 4.98 1.03
#